data_e0db6688ef48113d29b6c5d41c808911
#
_entry.id   e0db6688ef48113d29b6c5d41c808911
#
_cell.length_a   1.000
_cell.length_b   1.000
_cell.length_c   1.000
_cell.angle_alpha   90.00
_cell.angle_beta   90.00
_cell.angle_gamma   90.00
#
_symmetry.space_group_name_H-M   'P 1'
#
loop_
_entity.id
_entity.type
_entity.pdbx_description
1 polymer ?
#
loop_
_entity_poly.entity_id
_entity_poly.type
_entity_poly.pdbx_seq_one_letter_code
_entity_poly.pdbx_strand_id
1 'polypeptide(L)'
;VKYVQPDRSGIQAHNFTRHSIGYVVRGKKCVYYGDVCHEIPQGTLFYMGMGNHYTEDVPEQGKNFEQIVFYYTSDQLSRILNHLSVGYQLNITNDHSCPNCENQSHVSYPASNIMKNFFGTVNQYLKDDAFSQDNTAETIKMTELIYLILAQKDCCLKSKILSNMDLMKENFEQTVQSYIFDDISVEELAGKCNRSLTSFKKEFRKHFFEPPHKWFIRQRLMHSRLLLIST
;
A
#
# COMPACT_ATOMS: atom_id res chain seq x y z
N VAL A 1 -8.93 -9.37 -2.03
CA VAL A 1 -9.23 -10.05 -0.74
C VAL A 1 -10.18 -9.18 0.07
N LYS A 2 -11.13 -9.80 0.77
CA LYS A 2 -12.00 -9.14 1.75
C LYS A 2 -11.54 -9.51 3.17
N TYR A 3 -11.40 -8.51 4.02
CA TYR A 3 -11.13 -8.69 5.45
C TYR A 3 -12.34 -8.26 6.26
N VAL A 4 -12.69 -9.06 7.27
CA VAL A 4 -13.78 -8.79 8.20
C VAL A 4 -13.24 -8.96 9.62
N GLN A 5 -13.39 -7.95 10.46
CA GLN A 5 -12.93 -7.94 11.85
C GLN A 5 -14.10 -7.61 12.78
N PRO A 6 -14.54 -8.55 13.63
CA PRO A 6 -15.68 -8.32 14.51
C PRO A 6 -15.35 -7.36 15.66
N ASP A 7 -14.14 -7.42 16.18
CA ASP A 7 -13.68 -6.63 17.31
C ASP A 7 -12.59 -5.64 16.90
N ARG A 8 -12.30 -4.68 17.73
CA ARG A 8 -11.16 -3.79 17.55
C ARG A 8 -9.86 -4.60 17.56
N SER A 9 -9.08 -4.48 16.48
CA SER A 9 -7.89 -5.34 16.30
C SER A 9 -6.74 -5.01 17.24
N GLY A 10 -6.76 -3.82 17.88
CA GLY A 10 -5.57 -3.21 18.42
C GLY A 10 -4.57 -2.84 17.31
N ILE A 11 -3.45 -2.24 17.68
CA ILE A 11 -2.43 -1.85 16.72
C ILE A 11 -1.65 -3.09 16.29
N GLN A 12 -1.67 -3.37 15.00
CA GLN A 12 -0.97 -4.49 14.38
C GLN A 12 0.13 -4.00 13.45
N ALA A 13 1.27 -4.69 13.48
CA ALA A 13 2.38 -4.46 12.56
C ALA A 13 2.22 -5.35 11.32
N HIS A 14 2.24 -4.76 10.14
CA HIS A 14 2.17 -5.46 8.87
C HIS A 14 3.39 -5.13 8.02
N ASN A 15 4.10 -6.15 7.54
CA ASN A 15 5.16 -5.98 6.55
C ASN A 15 4.59 -6.33 5.17
N PHE A 16 4.27 -5.31 4.37
CA PHE A 16 3.74 -5.50 3.03
C PHE A 16 4.86 -5.72 2.01
N THR A 17 4.83 -6.88 1.36
CA THR A 17 5.72 -7.24 0.26
C THR A 17 5.16 -6.89 -1.12
N ARG A 18 3.97 -6.33 -1.18
CA ARG A 18 3.27 -5.86 -2.38
C ARG A 18 2.59 -4.53 -2.09
N HIS A 19 2.39 -3.73 -3.13
CA HIS A 19 1.53 -2.56 -3.05
C HIS A 19 0.07 -2.96 -2.85
N SER A 20 -0.70 -2.11 -2.20
CA SER A 20 -2.12 -2.38 -1.98
C SER A 20 -2.98 -1.15 -2.23
N ILE A 21 -4.15 -1.38 -2.83
CA ILE A 21 -5.24 -0.42 -2.94
C ILE A 21 -6.42 -1.03 -2.21
N GLY A 22 -6.89 -0.35 -1.18
CA GLY A 22 -8.00 -0.80 -0.36
C GLY A 22 -9.16 0.17 -0.34
N TYR A 23 -10.30 -0.34 0.11
CA TYR A 23 -11.52 0.41 0.33
C TYR A 23 -12.15 -0.02 1.65
N VAL A 24 -12.42 0.94 2.52
CA VAL A 24 -13.12 0.68 3.79
C VAL A 24 -14.61 0.60 3.53
N VAL A 25 -15.14 -0.62 3.58
CA VAL A 25 -16.56 -0.91 3.35
C VAL A 25 -17.40 -0.49 4.55
N ARG A 26 -16.87 -0.73 5.77
CA ARG A 26 -17.55 -0.41 7.04
C ARG A 26 -16.54 -0.24 8.16
N GLY A 27 -16.86 0.65 9.11
CA GLY A 27 -15.99 0.98 10.23
C GLY A 27 -14.90 1.98 9.83
N LYS A 28 -13.77 1.92 10.52
CA LYS A 28 -12.66 2.85 10.34
C LYS A 28 -11.34 2.10 10.44
N LYS A 29 -10.40 2.42 9.55
CA LYS A 29 -9.00 1.99 9.65
C LYS A 29 -8.15 3.13 10.16
N CYS A 30 -7.28 2.85 11.12
CA CYS A 30 -6.26 3.78 11.60
C CYS A 30 -4.89 3.34 11.07
N VAL A 31 -4.09 4.28 10.57
CA VAL A 31 -2.70 4.05 10.15
C VAL A 31 -1.80 4.93 11.00
N TYR A 32 -0.80 4.33 11.64
CA TYR A 32 0.07 5.01 12.62
C TYR A 32 1.44 5.29 12.01
N TYR A 33 1.86 6.56 12.12
CA TYR A 33 3.21 7.02 11.80
C TYR A 33 3.78 7.76 13.01
N GLY A 34 4.68 7.12 13.73
CA GLY A 34 5.10 7.61 15.04
C GLY A 34 3.91 7.68 15.99
N ASP A 35 3.64 8.88 16.51
CA ASP A 35 2.54 9.15 17.44
C ASP A 35 1.25 9.63 16.75
N VAL A 36 1.29 9.76 15.43
CA VAL A 36 0.17 10.31 14.67
C VAL A 36 -0.67 9.17 14.09
N CYS A 37 -1.97 9.16 14.44
CA CYS A 37 -2.96 8.29 13.83
C CYS A 37 -3.62 9.02 12.65
N HIS A 38 -3.57 8.41 11.47
CA HIS A 38 -4.32 8.83 10.30
C HIS A 38 -5.56 7.95 10.15
N GLU A 39 -6.72 8.55 10.35
CA GLU A 39 -7.99 7.84 10.24
C GLU A 39 -8.44 7.75 8.78
N ILE A 40 -8.84 6.56 8.37
CA ILE A 40 -9.42 6.24 7.06
C ILE A 40 -10.85 5.76 7.31
N PRO A 41 -11.86 6.64 7.17
CA PRO A 41 -13.24 6.31 7.47
C PRO A 41 -13.87 5.45 6.38
N GLN A 42 -15.04 4.89 6.68
CA GLN A 42 -15.89 4.21 5.71
C GLN A 42 -16.09 5.03 4.43
N GLY A 43 -16.13 4.37 3.29
CA GLY A 43 -16.31 5.01 2.00
C GLY A 43 -15.05 5.65 1.42
N THR A 44 -13.89 5.33 1.99
CA THR A 44 -12.59 5.89 1.59
C THR A 44 -11.71 4.84 0.96
N LEU A 45 -11.08 5.19 -0.16
CA LEU A 45 -9.99 4.46 -0.79
C LEU A 45 -8.68 4.76 -0.05
N PHE A 46 -7.80 3.77 0.01
CA PHE A 46 -6.44 3.99 0.49
C PHE A 46 -5.42 3.22 -0.35
N TYR A 47 -4.22 3.76 -0.43
CA TYR A 47 -3.05 3.10 -0.94
C TYR A 47 -2.06 2.90 0.21
N MET A 48 -1.46 1.72 0.27
CA MET A 48 -0.33 1.44 1.14
C MET A 48 0.78 0.80 0.30
N GLY A 49 1.96 1.41 0.35
CA GLY A 49 3.15 0.90 -0.33
C GLY A 49 3.71 -0.34 0.36
N MET A 50 4.79 -0.89 -0.22
CA MET A 50 5.57 -1.91 0.46
C MET A 50 6.22 -1.38 1.72
N GLY A 51 6.48 -2.26 2.67
CA GLY A 51 7.17 -1.97 3.92
C GLY A 51 6.32 -2.17 5.16
N ASN A 52 6.84 -1.68 6.28
CA ASN A 52 6.17 -1.82 7.57
C ASN A 52 5.12 -0.74 7.76
N HIS A 53 3.92 -1.18 8.03
CA HIS A 53 2.78 -0.35 8.38
C HIS A 53 2.21 -0.80 9.72
N TYR A 54 1.80 0.16 10.50
CA TYR A 54 1.11 -0.09 11.76
C TYR A 54 -0.33 0.35 11.60
N THR A 55 -1.24 -0.59 11.69
CA THR A 55 -2.66 -0.31 11.45
C THR A 55 -3.54 -0.87 12.55
N GLU A 56 -4.69 -0.29 12.71
CA GLU A 56 -5.74 -0.76 13.60
C GLU A 56 -7.07 -0.71 12.86
N ASP A 57 -7.81 -1.81 12.91
CA ASP A 57 -9.14 -1.92 12.35
C ASP A 57 -10.16 -1.70 13.47
N VAL A 58 -11.01 -0.69 13.30
CA VAL A 58 -11.98 -0.24 14.32
C VAL A 58 -13.39 -0.47 13.78
N PRO A 59 -14.12 -1.44 14.34
CA PRO A 59 -15.51 -1.70 13.99
C PRO A 59 -16.44 -0.52 14.32
N GLU A 60 -17.52 -0.41 13.59
CA GLU A 60 -18.66 0.43 13.98
C GLU A 60 -19.43 -0.25 15.11
N GLN A 61 -20.03 0.52 16.01
CA GLN A 61 -20.78 -0.02 17.14
C GLN A 61 -21.87 -1.02 16.69
N GLY A 62 -21.77 -2.25 17.18
CA GLY A 62 -22.70 -3.35 16.85
C GLY A 62 -22.54 -3.95 15.46
N LYS A 63 -21.44 -3.64 14.72
CA LYS A 63 -21.16 -4.16 13.39
C LYS A 63 -19.68 -4.46 13.24
N ASN A 64 -19.33 -5.32 12.27
CA ASN A 64 -17.93 -5.64 11.96
C ASN A 64 -17.25 -4.48 11.20
N PHE A 65 -15.93 -4.37 11.37
CA PHE A 65 -15.10 -3.68 10.39
C PHE A 65 -15.01 -4.55 9.11
N GLU A 66 -15.10 -3.91 7.95
CA GLU A 66 -14.96 -4.57 6.67
C GLU A 66 -14.14 -3.74 5.70
N GLN A 67 -13.18 -4.38 5.01
CA GLN A 67 -12.41 -3.77 3.93
C GLN A 67 -12.21 -4.75 2.77
N ILE A 68 -12.05 -4.20 1.56
CA ILE A 68 -11.66 -4.94 0.35
C ILE A 68 -10.31 -4.39 -0.09
N VAL A 69 -9.33 -5.26 -0.32
CA VAL A 69 -7.97 -4.88 -0.70
C VAL A 69 -7.53 -5.64 -1.94
N PHE A 70 -6.99 -4.91 -2.90
CA PHE A 70 -6.26 -5.42 -4.06
C PHE A 70 -4.77 -5.28 -3.81
N TYR A 71 -4.04 -6.38 -3.96
CA TYR A 71 -2.57 -6.42 -3.87
C TYR A 71 -1.98 -6.56 -5.27
N TYR A 72 -0.89 -5.85 -5.54
CA TYR A 72 -0.21 -5.92 -6.83
C TYR A 72 1.29 -5.67 -6.70
N THR A 73 2.05 -6.16 -7.68
CA THR A 73 3.45 -5.83 -7.88
C THR A 73 3.59 -4.75 -8.95
N SER A 74 4.76 -4.08 -9.02
CA SER A 74 5.03 -3.10 -10.07
C SER A 74 4.99 -3.72 -11.47
N ASP A 75 5.38 -5.00 -11.61
CA ASP A 75 5.27 -5.73 -12.88
C ASP A 75 3.81 -5.93 -13.31
N GLN A 76 2.93 -6.35 -12.38
CA GLN A 76 1.50 -6.47 -12.68
C GLN A 76 0.89 -5.12 -13.07
N LEU A 77 1.22 -4.05 -12.35
CA LEU A 77 0.78 -2.70 -12.69
C LEU A 77 1.26 -2.27 -14.06
N SER A 78 2.55 -2.49 -14.37
CA SER A 78 3.14 -2.13 -15.67
C SER A 78 2.43 -2.83 -16.84
N ARG A 79 2.08 -4.11 -16.69
CA ARG A 79 1.29 -4.86 -17.69
C ARG A 79 -0.10 -4.25 -17.88
N ILE A 80 -0.78 -3.90 -16.79
CA ILE A 80 -2.11 -3.26 -16.85
C ILE A 80 -2.02 -1.90 -17.55
N LEU A 81 -1.06 -1.05 -17.17
CA LEU A 81 -0.89 0.27 -17.76
C LEU A 81 -0.53 0.19 -19.25
N ASN A 82 0.33 -0.75 -19.64
CA ASN A 82 0.66 -1.00 -21.04
C ASN A 82 -0.58 -1.45 -21.83
N HIS A 83 -1.37 -2.37 -21.27
CA HIS A 83 -2.63 -2.81 -21.88
C HIS A 83 -3.62 -1.65 -22.05
N LEU A 84 -3.78 -0.80 -21.05
CA LEU A 84 -4.65 0.38 -21.13
C LEU A 84 -4.13 1.42 -22.13
N SER A 85 -2.84 1.69 -22.13
CA SER A 85 -2.22 2.67 -23.03
C SER A 85 -2.24 2.21 -24.49
N VAL A 86 -1.81 0.99 -24.78
CA VAL A 86 -1.70 0.48 -26.15
C VAL A 86 -3.04 -0.03 -26.68
N GLY A 87 -3.75 -0.84 -25.86
CA GLY A 87 -5.00 -1.47 -26.27
C GLY A 87 -6.17 -0.49 -26.40
N TYR A 88 -6.24 0.51 -25.53
CA TYR A 88 -7.33 1.50 -25.50
C TYR A 88 -6.87 2.92 -25.82
N GLN A 89 -5.60 3.13 -26.21
CA GLN A 89 -5.03 4.44 -26.53
C GLN A 89 -5.20 5.46 -25.38
N LEU A 90 -5.19 4.98 -24.15
CA LEU A 90 -5.32 5.83 -22.96
C LEU A 90 -4.03 6.63 -22.76
N ASN A 91 -4.14 7.96 -22.75
CA ASN A 91 -3.01 8.82 -22.39
C ASN A 91 -2.85 8.85 -20.87
N ILE A 92 -1.78 8.22 -20.39
CA ILE A 92 -1.48 8.11 -18.95
C ILE A 92 -0.45 9.17 -18.58
N THR A 93 -0.91 10.21 -17.88
CA THR A 93 -0.05 11.30 -17.39
C THR A 93 -0.10 11.38 -15.86
N ASN A 94 1.00 11.80 -15.26
CA ASN A 94 1.09 12.07 -13.82
C ASN A 94 1.31 13.57 -13.61
N ASP A 95 0.25 14.34 -13.71
CA ASP A 95 0.28 15.80 -13.65
C ASP A 95 0.04 16.34 -12.22
N HIS A 96 -0.21 15.44 -11.26
CA HIS A 96 -0.48 15.82 -9.88
C HIS A 96 0.79 15.83 -9.04
N SER A 97 1.04 16.95 -8.38
CA SER A 97 2.09 17.11 -7.37
C SER A 97 1.51 17.85 -6.16
N CYS A 98 1.65 17.27 -4.98
CA CYS A 98 1.28 17.92 -3.73
C CYS A 98 2.10 17.32 -2.57
N PRO A 99 2.26 18.06 -1.44
CA PRO A 99 3.02 17.59 -0.29
C PRO A 99 2.52 16.26 0.29
N ASN A 100 1.23 15.96 0.16
CA ASN A 100 0.65 14.72 0.66
C ASN A 100 1.05 13.48 -0.18
N CYS A 101 1.49 13.67 -1.42
CA CYS A 101 1.92 12.56 -2.29
C CYS A 101 3.39 12.21 -2.14
N GLU A 102 4.24 13.18 -1.80
CA GLU A 102 5.69 13.06 -1.98
C GLU A 102 6.37 12.25 -0.88
N ASN A 103 5.94 12.38 0.37
CA ASN A 103 6.69 11.87 1.52
C ASN A 103 5.94 10.85 2.39
N GLN A 104 4.74 10.43 1.98
CA GLN A 104 3.93 9.47 2.74
C GLN A 104 3.91 8.10 2.09
N SER A 105 4.07 7.04 2.87
CA SER A 105 3.95 5.64 2.40
C SER A 105 2.50 5.21 2.20
N HIS A 106 1.53 6.02 2.63
CA HIS A 106 0.10 5.81 2.41
C HIS A 106 -0.56 7.08 1.87
N VAL A 107 -1.67 6.88 1.20
CA VAL A 107 -2.57 7.96 0.74
C VAL A 107 -3.99 7.49 0.92
N SER A 108 -4.89 8.37 1.37
CA SER A 108 -6.32 8.10 1.43
C SER A 108 -7.10 9.10 0.58
N TYR A 109 -8.20 8.66 0.00
CA TYR A 109 -9.01 9.46 -0.90
C TYR A 109 -10.49 9.06 -0.80
N PRO A 110 -11.44 9.99 -0.57
CA PRO A 110 -12.86 9.68 -0.53
C PRO A 110 -13.32 9.06 -1.85
N ALA A 111 -14.03 7.93 -1.77
CA ALA A 111 -14.49 7.24 -2.98
C ALA A 111 -15.62 8.00 -3.66
N SER A 112 -15.50 8.21 -4.98
CA SER A 112 -16.59 8.69 -5.83
C SER A 112 -17.73 7.64 -5.90
N ASN A 113 -18.91 8.03 -6.37
CA ASN A 113 -20.03 7.10 -6.53
C ASN A 113 -19.69 5.93 -7.47
N ILE A 114 -18.90 6.17 -8.53
CA ILE A 114 -18.44 5.12 -9.44
C ILE A 114 -17.56 4.11 -8.68
N MET A 115 -16.64 4.59 -7.83
CA MET A 115 -15.80 3.73 -7.01
C MET A 115 -16.60 2.93 -5.98
N LYS A 116 -17.60 3.56 -5.34
CA LYS A 116 -18.50 2.84 -4.41
C LYS A 116 -19.26 1.72 -5.12
N ASN A 117 -19.77 1.97 -6.32
CA ASN A 117 -20.46 0.97 -7.14
C ASN A 117 -19.50 -0.16 -7.56
N PHE A 118 -18.27 0.18 -7.97
CA PHE A 118 -17.23 -0.80 -8.29
C PHE A 118 -16.99 -1.74 -7.10
N PHE A 119 -16.71 -1.20 -5.91
CA PHE A 119 -16.47 -2.02 -4.72
C PHE A 119 -17.71 -2.78 -4.25
N GLY A 120 -18.92 -2.25 -4.49
CA GLY A 120 -20.17 -2.96 -4.29
C GLY A 120 -20.26 -4.22 -5.15
N THR A 121 -19.91 -4.12 -6.44
CA THR A 121 -19.86 -5.25 -7.38
C THR A 121 -18.78 -6.26 -6.98
N VAL A 122 -17.59 -5.79 -6.64
CA VAL A 122 -16.50 -6.67 -6.14
C VAL A 122 -16.93 -7.42 -4.89
N ASN A 123 -17.60 -6.74 -3.96
CA ASN A 123 -18.11 -7.39 -2.75
C ASN A 123 -19.13 -8.48 -3.05
N GLN A 124 -19.96 -8.31 -4.09
CA GLN A 124 -20.89 -9.34 -4.55
C GLN A 124 -20.14 -10.54 -5.14
N TYR A 125 -19.17 -10.33 -6.01
CA TYR A 125 -18.32 -11.39 -6.56
C TYR A 125 -17.61 -12.21 -5.48
N LEU A 126 -17.13 -11.55 -4.42
CA LEU A 126 -16.49 -12.22 -3.29
C LEU A 126 -17.46 -13.05 -2.45
N LYS A 127 -18.76 -12.70 -2.41
CA LYS A 127 -19.79 -13.50 -1.74
C LYS A 127 -20.18 -14.73 -2.55
N ASP A 128 -20.24 -14.57 -3.86
CA ASP A 128 -20.67 -15.62 -4.79
C ASP A 128 -19.50 -16.53 -5.22
N ASP A 129 -18.33 -16.36 -4.59
CA ASP A 129 -17.07 -17.09 -4.87
C ASP A 129 -16.63 -17.05 -6.34
N ALA A 130 -16.98 -15.95 -7.04
CA ALA A 130 -16.72 -15.79 -8.47
C ALA A 130 -15.23 -15.66 -8.82
N PHE A 131 -14.34 -15.48 -7.82
CA PHE A 131 -12.89 -15.40 -7.98
C PHE A 131 -12.17 -16.74 -7.74
N SER A 132 -12.88 -17.82 -7.43
CA SER A 132 -12.27 -19.09 -6.99
C SER A 132 -11.72 -19.96 -8.12
N GLN A 133 -12.15 -19.74 -9.36
CA GLN A 133 -11.85 -20.67 -10.46
C GLN A 133 -10.56 -20.33 -11.22
N ASP A 134 -10.23 -19.06 -11.34
CA ASP A 134 -8.97 -18.58 -11.95
C ASP A 134 -8.69 -17.13 -11.56
N ASN A 135 -7.47 -16.64 -11.86
CA ASN A 135 -7.08 -15.25 -11.59
C ASN A 135 -7.61 -14.24 -12.64
N THR A 136 -8.42 -14.67 -13.61
CA THR A 136 -8.89 -13.84 -14.73
C THR A 136 -9.83 -12.76 -14.23
N ALA A 137 -10.83 -13.15 -13.43
CA ALA A 137 -11.80 -12.19 -12.87
C ALA A 137 -11.12 -11.16 -11.96
N GLU A 138 -10.13 -11.58 -11.16
CA GLU A 138 -9.32 -10.66 -10.33
C GLU A 138 -8.53 -9.69 -11.21
N THR A 139 -7.89 -10.18 -12.27
CA THR A 139 -7.12 -9.34 -13.22
C THR A 139 -8.01 -8.32 -13.93
N ILE A 140 -9.20 -8.73 -14.38
CA ILE A 140 -10.18 -7.83 -15.00
C ILE A 140 -10.60 -6.74 -14.01
N LYS A 141 -10.95 -7.12 -12.78
CA LYS A 141 -11.36 -6.15 -11.75
C LYS A 141 -10.21 -5.24 -11.31
N MET A 142 -8.99 -5.73 -11.27
CA MET A 142 -7.82 -4.89 -11.01
C MET A 142 -7.60 -3.90 -12.15
N THR A 143 -7.74 -4.31 -13.41
CA THR A 143 -7.62 -3.45 -14.59
C THR A 143 -8.69 -2.35 -14.58
N GLU A 144 -9.93 -2.69 -14.27
CA GLU A 144 -11.04 -1.74 -14.11
C GLU A 144 -10.76 -0.74 -12.99
N LEU A 145 -10.28 -1.20 -11.82
CA LEU A 145 -9.93 -0.34 -10.69
C LEU A 145 -8.85 0.68 -11.08
N ILE A 146 -7.77 0.21 -11.72
CA ILE A 146 -6.68 1.08 -12.18
C ILE A 146 -7.20 2.10 -13.20
N TYR A 147 -8.02 1.67 -14.18
CA TYR A 147 -8.64 2.59 -15.14
C TYR A 147 -9.47 3.68 -14.45
N LEU A 148 -10.33 3.30 -13.49
CA LEU A 148 -11.16 4.24 -12.76
C LEU A 148 -10.34 5.24 -11.94
N ILE A 149 -9.20 4.82 -11.39
CA ILE A 149 -8.28 5.72 -10.68
C ILE A 149 -7.59 6.68 -11.66
N LEU A 150 -7.12 6.17 -12.80
CA LEU A 150 -6.45 6.98 -13.82
C LEU A 150 -7.36 8.04 -14.44
N ALA A 151 -8.66 7.77 -14.54
CA ALA A 151 -9.68 8.69 -15.06
C ALA A 151 -9.98 9.86 -14.11
N GLN A 152 -9.52 9.82 -12.85
CA GLN A 152 -9.74 10.91 -11.91
C GLN A 152 -8.72 12.03 -12.09
N LYS A 153 -9.20 13.27 -12.02
CA LYS A 153 -8.35 14.47 -12.02
C LYS A 153 -7.84 14.75 -10.60
N ASP A 154 -6.62 15.31 -10.52
CA ASP A 154 -6.00 15.77 -9.26
C ASP A 154 -6.06 14.75 -8.12
N CYS A 155 -5.76 13.48 -8.43
CA CYS A 155 -5.89 12.37 -7.51
C CYS A 155 -4.54 11.94 -6.95
N CYS A 156 -4.32 12.16 -5.64
CA CYS A 156 -3.12 11.67 -4.92
C CYS A 156 -2.91 10.17 -5.11
N LEU A 157 -3.98 9.39 -5.14
CA LEU A 157 -3.91 7.95 -5.36
C LEU A 157 -3.33 7.60 -6.74
N LYS A 158 -3.78 8.28 -7.81
CA LYS A 158 -3.21 8.16 -9.16
C LYS A 158 -1.73 8.46 -9.17
N SER A 159 -1.34 9.62 -8.61
CA SER A 159 0.07 10.02 -8.55
C SER A 159 0.92 8.99 -7.81
N LYS A 160 0.44 8.50 -6.66
CA LYS A 160 1.16 7.52 -5.84
C LYS A 160 1.33 6.19 -6.55
N ILE A 161 0.32 5.69 -7.24
CA ILE A 161 0.38 4.46 -8.04
C ILE A 161 1.42 4.62 -9.16
N LEU A 162 1.38 5.71 -9.91
CA LEU A 162 2.28 5.93 -11.04
C LEU A 162 3.73 6.19 -10.62
N SER A 163 3.97 6.82 -9.47
CA SER A 163 5.33 7.08 -8.98
C SER A 163 6.06 5.83 -8.47
N ASN A 164 5.35 4.73 -8.24
CA ASN A 164 5.94 3.48 -7.72
C ASN A 164 6.15 2.40 -8.80
N MET A 165 6.36 2.80 -10.06
CA MET A 165 6.57 1.86 -11.18
C MET A 165 8.03 1.42 -11.36
N ASP A 166 8.98 1.91 -10.57
CA ASP A 166 10.39 1.56 -10.71
C ASP A 166 10.68 0.21 -10.05
N LEU A 167 10.77 -0.86 -10.86
CA LEU A 167 11.08 -2.22 -10.41
C LEU A 167 12.42 -2.33 -9.64
N MET A 168 13.40 -1.50 -10.01
CA MET A 168 14.70 -1.49 -9.31
C MET A 168 14.55 -0.88 -7.92
N LYS A 169 13.74 0.14 -7.79
CA LYS A 169 13.39 0.76 -6.52
C LYS A 169 12.63 -0.24 -5.64
N GLU A 170 11.61 -0.90 -6.20
CA GLU A 170 10.81 -1.90 -5.49
C GLU A 170 11.68 -3.02 -4.93
N ASN A 171 12.56 -3.61 -5.73
CA ASN A 171 13.47 -4.68 -5.31
C ASN A 171 14.41 -4.22 -4.20
N PHE A 172 14.95 -3.01 -4.28
CA PHE A 172 15.82 -2.44 -3.26
C PHE A 172 15.07 -2.24 -1.94
N GLU A 173 13.92 -1.57 -1.99
CA GLU A 173 13.10 -1.30 -0.80
C GLU A 173 12.60 -2.61 -0.17
N GLN A 174 12.15 -3.58 -0.95
CA GLN A 174 11.70 -4.89 -0.49
C GLN A 174 12.83 -5.64 0.21
N THR A 175 14.04 -5.66 -0.38
CA THR A 175 15.20 -6.29 0.25
C THR A 175 15.51 -5.62 1.60
N VAL A 176 15.58 -4.29 1.65
CA VAL A 176 15.84 -3.58 2.91
C VAL A 176 14.77 -3.88 3.96
N GLN A 177 13.50 -3.86 3.57
CA GLN A 177 12.36 -4.08 4.47
C GLN A 177 12.34 -5.50 5.06
N SER A 178 12.75 -6.52 4.29
CA SER A 178 12.77 -7.90 4.76
C SER A 178 13.76 -8.17 5.88
N TYR A 179 14.78 -7.31 6.05
CA TYR A 179 15.83 -7.45 7.06
C TYR A 179 15.71 -6.46 8.24
N ILE A 180 14.58 -5.77 8.42
CA ILE A 180 14.44 -4.74 9.49
C ILE A 180 14.71 -5.29 10.87
N PHE A 181 14.23 -6.51 11.17
CA PHE A 181 14.30 -7.11 12.48
C PHE A 181 15.45 -8.10 12.63
N ASP A 182 16.19 -8.34 11.54
CA ASP A 182 17.33 -9.25 11.56
C ASP A 182 18.56 -8.54 12.13
N ASP A 183 19.42 -9.32 12.81
CA ASP A 183 20.72 -8.84 13.28
C ASP A 183 21.74 -8.90 12.11
N ILE A 184 21.58 -7.97 11.18
CA ILE A 184 22.43 -7.86 9.97
C ILE A 184 23.16 -6.52 9.96
N SER A 185 24.43 -6.53 9.58
CA SER A 185 25.21 -5.32 9.40
C SER A 185 24.80 -4.56 8.12
N VAL A 186 25.12 -3.25 8.10
CA VAL A 186 24.84 -2.43 6.91
C VAL A 186 25.66 -2.91 5.71
N GLU A 187 26.85 -3.45 5.91
CA GLU A 187 27.73 -4.05 4.94
C GLU A 187 27.11 -5.31 4.30
N GLU A 188 26.62 -6.20 5.14
CA GLU A 188 25.96 -7.44 4.68
C GLU A 188 24.67 -7.12 3.93
N LEU A 189 23.90 -6.16 4.41
CA LEU A 189 22.68 -5.71 3.74
C LEU A 189 22.98 -5.07 2.37
N ALA A 190 24.07 -4.31 2.25
CA ALA A 190 24.54 -3.79 0.96
C ALA A 190 24.85 -4.94 -0.01
N GLY A 191 25.49 -6.02 0.48
CA GLY A 191 25.72 -7.24 -0.29
C GLY A 191 24.43 -7.91 -0.75
N LYS A 192 23.41 -8.01 0.14
CA LYS A 192 22.07 -8.54 -0.22
C LYS A 192 21.37 -7.71 -1.30
N CYS A 193 21.61 -6.41 -1.32
CA CYS A 193 21.12 -5.50 -2.38
C CYS A 193 22.02 -5.48 -3.65
N ASN A 194 23.05 -6.32 -3.75
CA ASN A 194 24.03 -6.31 -4.82
C ASN A 194 24.68 -4.94 -5.04
N ARG A 195 25.07 -4.26 -3.96
CA ARG A 195 25.66 -2.91 -3.97
C ARG A 195 26.94 -2.87 -3.14
N SER A 196 27.87 -1.98 -3.53
CA SER A 196 28.93 -1.57 -2.61
C SER A 196 28.34 -0.76 -1.45
N LEU A 197 29.00 -0.75 -0.30
CA LEU A 197 28.55 -0.01 0.88
C LEU A 197 28.28 1.49 0.59
N THR A 198 29.16 2.11 -0.21
CA THR A 198 29.03 3.52 -0.60
C THR A 198 27.79 3.75 -1.49
N SER A 199 27.61 2.89 -2.50
CA SER A 199 26.46 2.95 -3.39
C SER A 199 25.16 2.68 -2.63
N PHE A 200 25.15 1.68 -1.73
CA PHE A 200 24.02 1.36 -0.88
C PHE A 200 23.60 2.56 0.00
N LYS A 201 24.55 3.18 0.74
CA LYS A 201 24.24 4.33 1.59
C LYS A 201 23.68 5.52 0.81
N LYS A 202 24.15 5.75 -0.42
CA LYS A 202 23.66 6.82 -1.30
C LYS A 202 22.22 6.51 -1.76
N GLU A 203 21.99 5.29 -2.25
CA GLU A 203 20.69 4.84 -2.72
C GLU A 203 19.68 4.78 -1.57
N PHE A 204 20.09 4.27 -0.41
CA PHE A 204 19.28 4.21 0.79
C PHE A 204 18.75 5.60 1.20
N ARG A 205 19.61 6.63 1.22
CA ARG A 205 19.17 8.00 1.52
C ARG A 205 18.18 8.55 0.50
N LYS A 206 18.33 8.16 -0.78
CA LYS A 206 17.40 8.56 -1.83
C LYS A 206 16.00 7.96 -1.62
N HIS A 207 15.91 6.73 -1.11
CA HIS A 207 14.65 5.99 -0.92
C HIS A 207 14.00 6.27 0.43
N PHE A 208 14.79 6.31 1.51
CA PHE A 208 14.30 6.41 2.88
C PHE A 208 14.55 7.78 3.52
N PHE A 209 15.16 8.72 2.81
CA PHE A 209 15.43 10.12 3.20
C PHE A 209 16.29 10.28 4.45
N GLU A 210 16.90 9.22 4.97
CA GLU A 210 17.79 9.22 6.13
C GLU A 210 18.87 8.13 6.02
N PRO A 211 19.95 8.20 6.84
CA PRO A 211 21.00 7.18 6.86
C PRO A 211 20.47 5.82 7.33
N PRO A 212 20.99 4.66 6.83
CA PRO A 212 20.54 3.33 7.18
C PRO A 212 20.43 3.10 8.69
N HIS A 213 21.52 3.30 9.42
CA HIS A 213 21.56 3.06 10.86
C HIS A 213 20.46 3.80 11.64
N LYS A 214 20.26 5.09 11.34
CA LYS A 214 19.22 5.90 11.99
C LYS A 214 17.81 5.38 11.67
N TRP A 215 17.59 5.03 10.41
CA TRP A 215 16.31 4.49 9.96
C TRP A 215 15.97 3.15 10.63
N PHE A 216 16.93 2.20 10.69
CA PHE A 216 16.72 0.91 11.34
C PHE A 216 16.43 1.05 12.84
N ILE A 217 17.18 1.89 13.57
CA ILE A 217 16.90 2.18 14.98
C ILE A 217 15.48 2.71 15.15
N ARG A 218 15.09 3.67 14.34
CA ARG A 218 13.74 4.25 14.39
C ARG A 218 12.65 3.19 14.16
N GLN A 219 12.79 2.34 13.14
CA GLN A 219 11.83 1.29 12.86
C GLN A 219 11.71 0.29 14.03
N ARG A 220 12.85 -0.13 14.59
CA ARG A 220 12.88 -1.07 15.73
C ARG A 220 12.28 -0.45 17.01
N LEU A 221 12.56 0.82 17.28
CA LEU A 221 11.96 1.53 18.41
C LEU A 221 10.45 1.70 18.27
N MET A 222 9.96 2.04 17.07
CA MET A 222 8.53 2.12 16.81
C MET A 222 7.83 0.77 17.02
N HIS A 223 8.44 -0.31 16.54
CA HIS A 223 7.91 -1.66 16.75
C HIS A 223 7.88 -2.03 18.24
N SER A 224 8.98 -1.83 18.96
CA SER A 224 9.06 -2.11 20.41
C SER A 224 8.02 -1.30 21.20
N ARG A 225 7.85 -0.02 20.87
CA ARG A 225 6.84 0.82 21.52
C ARG A 225 5.43 0.27 21.29
N LEU A 226 5.11 -0.14 20.07
CA LEU A 226 3.77 -0.66 19.77
C LEU A 226 3.50 -1.99 20.47
N LEU A 227 4.51 -2.87 20.58
CA LEU A 227 4.39 -4.09 21.38
C LEU A 227 4.08 -3.79 22.86
N LEU A 228 4.69 -2.75 23.42
CA LEU A 228 4.45 -2.36 24.82
C LEU A 228 3.07 -1.72 25.05
N ILE A 229 2.47 -1.12 24.05
CA ILE A 229 1.13 -0.51 24.14
C ILE A 229 0.04 -1.55 23.89
N SER A 230 0.33 -2.61 23.13
CA SER A 230 -0.63 -3.65 22.76
C SER A 230 -0.71 -4.82 23.74
N THR A 231 0.18 -4.85 24.77
CA THR A 231 0.14 -5.78 25.90
C THR A 231 -0.51 -5.12 27.11
#